data_a0e9e894c876f85cc1cac44caf288ea9
#
_entry.id   a0e9e894c876f85cc1cac44caf288ea9
#
_cell.length_a   1.000
_cell.length_b   1.000
_cell.length_c   1.000
_cell.angle_alpha   90.00
_cell.angle_beta   90.00
_cell.angle_gamma   90.00
#
_symmetry.space_group_name_H-M   'P 1'
#
loop_
_entity.id
_entity.type
_entity.pdbx_description
1 polymer ?
#
loop_
_entity_poly.entity_id
_entity_poly.type
_entity_poly.pdbx_seq_one_letter_code
_entity_poly.pdbx_strand_id
1 'polypeptide(L)'
;MNCFDLDGTLIDSNGIWEDIDHQFLGRHGLTPTEEYNHVVGHSIFPIAAAYTRDYYGLDMTAQEIMDEWLDMARDEYARVPLKPGIPAFLDQCRARGERMCLVTACVPELCRVALARHGLAGYFEDVIFAQELGREKRDPEVYRIAARRLGVSPADCTLYEDAPANCAAAIEAGMAVVGVYDRYYAKYEPEMRQTCTRYIQSFADLLK
;
A
#
# COMPACT_ATOMS: atom_id res chain seq x y z
N MET A 1 4.54 -17.38 6.56
CA MET A 1 3.56 -16.62 5.74
C MET A 1 4.17 -15.31 5.30
N ASN A 2 4.16 -15.02 4.00
CA ASN A 2 4.61 -13.75 3.47
C ASN A 2 3.41 -12.85 3.18
N CYS A 3 3.34 -11.69 3.81
CA CYS A 3 2.33 -10.67 3.61
C CYS A 3 2.96 -9.51 2.84
N PHE A 4 2.30 -9.02 1.81
CA PHE A 4 2.81 -7.93 0.98
C PHE A 4 1.85 -6.75 1.03
N ASP A 5 2.40 -5.56 1.10
CA ASP A 5 1.68 -4.39 0.64
C ASP A 5 1.72 -4.30 -0.90
N LEU A 6 0.85 -3.47 -1.48
CA LEU A 6 0.76 -3.27 -2.92
C LEU A 6 1.50 -2.02 -3.38
N ASP A 7 1.01 -0.85 -2.93
CA ASP A 7 1.42 0.47 -3.44
C ASP A 7 2.78 0.89 -2.86
N GLY A 8 3.78 1.12 -3.71
CA GLY A 8 5.15 1.40 -3.27
C GLY A 8 5.97 0.15 -2.90
N THR A 9 5.31 -0.99 -2.73
CA THR A 9 5.94 -2.27 -2.36
C THR A 9 6.01 -3.25 -3.53
N LEU A 10 4.89 -3.70 -4.07
CA LEU A 10 4.85 -4.57 -5.25
C LEU A 10 4.87 -3.77 -6.55
N ILE A 11 4.19 -2.63 -6.59
CA ILE A 11 4.07 -1.73 -7.73
C ILE A 11 4.62 -0.34 -7.38
N ASP A 12 5.16 0.37 -8.39
CA ASP A 12 5.72 1.73 -8.23
C ASP A 12 4.62 2.78 -8.44
N SER A 13 3.70 2.89 -7.49
CA SER A 13 2.45 3.65 -7.61
C SER A 13 2.34 4.87 -6.69
N ASN A 14 3.20 5.05 -5.69
CA ASN A 14 3.08 6.17 -4.75
C ASN A 14 3.06 7.55 -5.43
N GLY A 15 3.82 7.72 -6.53
CA GLY A 15 3.81 8.95 -7.30
C GLY A 15 2.50 9.21 -8.06
N ILE A 16 1.70 8.18 -8.34
CA ILE A 16 0.42 8.30 -9.05
C ILE A 16 -0.58 9.13 -8.24
N TRP A 17 -0.67 8.87 -6.95
CA TRP A 17 -1.60 9.58 -6.07
C TRP A 17 -1.21 11.05 -5.88
N GLU A 18 0.08 11.34 -5.79
CA GLU A 18 0.57 12.72 -5.75
C GLU A 18 0.19 13.49 -7.04
N ASP A 19 0.37 12.86 -8.20
CA ASP A 19 0.00 13.43 -9.49
C ASP A 19 -1.53 13.61 -9.61
N ILE A 20 -2.33 12.67 -9.10
CA ILE A 20 -3.81 12.76 -9.07
C ILE A 20 -4.24 13.92 -8.19
N ASP A 21 -3.68 14.05 -6.98
CA ASP A 21 -4.01 15.15 -6.06
C ASP A 21 -3.70 16.50 -6.67
N HIS A 22 -2.53 16.64 -7.30
CA HIS A 22 -2.16 17.85 -8.01
C HIS A 22 -3.10 18.19 -9.16
N GLN A 23 -3.48 17.20 -9.96
CA GLN A 23 -4.38 17.39 -11.10
C GLN A 23 -5.81 17.69 -10.64
N PHE A 24 -6.32 16.93 -9.67
CA PHE A 24 -7.67 17.12 -9.12
C PHE A 24 -7.81 18.50 -8.51
N LEU A 25 -6.96 18.84 -7.55
CA LEU A 25 -6.99 20.15 -6.88
C LEU A 25 -6.73 21.30 -7.85
N GLY A 26 -5.83 21.09 -8.84
CA GLY A 26 -5.54 22.07 -9.88
C GLY A 26 -6.76 22.43 -10.74
N ARG A 27 -7.68 21.49 -11.02
CA ARG A 27 -8.95 21.73 -11.70
C ARG A 27 -9.87 22.67 -10.92
N HIS A 28 -9.73 22.70 -9.59
CA HIS A 28 -10.45 23.59 -8.68
C HIS A 28 -9.67 24.87 -8.33
N GLY A 29 -8.51 25.12 -8.97
CA GLY A 29 -7.67 26.28 -8.70
C GLY A 29 -6.93 26.20 -7.35
N LEU A 30 -6.74 24.99 -6.81
CA LEU A 30 -6.13 24.69 -5.53
C LEU A 30 -4.80 23.97 -5.70
N THR A 31 -4.01 23.90 -4.64
CA THR A 31 -2.72 23.19 -4.61
C THR A 31 -2.63 22.37 -3.32
N PRO A 32 -2.11 21.13 -3.37
CA PRO A 32 -1.87 20.33 -2.17
C PRO A 32 -0.88 21.03 -1.23
N THR A 33 -1.18 21.01 0.07
CA THR A 33 -0.26 21.47 1.12
C THR A 33 0.47 20.28 1.76
N GLU A 34 1.61 20.53 2.43
CA GLU A 34 2.31 19.45 3.17
C GLU A 34 1.41 18.81 4.24
N GLU A 35 0.61 19.62 4.94
CA GLU A 35 -0.36 19.15 5.94
C GLU A 35 -1.41 18.23 5.31
N TYR A 36 -1.99 18.66 4.19
CA TYR A 36 -2.95 17.88 3.43
C TYR A 36 -2.34 16.52 3.01
N ASN A 37 -1.17 16.54 2.35
CA ASN A 37 -0.48 15.35 1.88
C ASN A 37 -0.18 14.36 3.02
N HIS A 38 0.20 14.89 4.20
CA HIS A 38 0.45 14.06 5.36
C HIS A 38 -0.80 13.31 5.83
N VAL A 39 -1.96 13.96 5.81
CA VAL A 39 -3.21 13.33 6.25
C VAL A 39 -3.73 12.33 5.21
N VAL A 40 -3.83 12.76 3.95
CA VAL A 40 -4.42 11.91 2.89
C VAL A 40 -3.56 10.68 2.61
N GLY A 41 -2.23 10.83 2.58
CA GLY A 41 -1.30 9.73 2.32
C GLY A 41 -1.33 8.59 3.35
N HIS A 42 -2.00 8.79 4.50
CA HIS A 42 -2.11 7.78 5.56
C HIS A 42 -3.56 7.36 5.83
N SER A 43 -4.53 7.95 5.11
CA SER A 43 -5.95 7.71 5.31
C SER A 43 -6.48 6.65 4.34
N ILE A 44 -7.47 5.88 4.77
CA ILE A 44 -8.25 5.05 3.84
C ILE A 44 -9.07 5.95 2.91
N PHE A 45 -9.32 5.48 1.71
CA PHE A 45 -9.87 6.23 0.59
C PHE A 45 -11.13 7.08 0.91
N PRO A 46 -12.17 6.55 1.61
CA PRO A 46 -13.33 7.38 1.98
C PRO A 46 -13.02 8.49 2.99
N ILE A 47 -12.05 8.24 3.89
CA ILE A 47 -11.62 9.26 4.87
C ILE A 47 -10.82 10.35 4.16
N ALA A 48 -9.92 9.98 3.24
CA ALA A 48 -9.17 10.92 2.43
C ALA A 48 -10.09 11.84 1.63
N ALA A 49 -11.11 11.30 0.96
CA ALA A 49 -12.08 12.09 0.18
C ALA A 49 -12.90 13.07 1.05
N ALA A 50 -13.39 12.60 2.20
CA ALA A 50 -14.10 13.45 3.15
C ALA A 50 -13.22 14.59 3.68
N TYR A 51 -11.97 14.26 4.03
CA TYR A 51 -10.99 15.25 4.48
C TYR A 51 -10.69 16.29 3.39
N THR A 52 -10.48 15.85 2.14
CA THR A 52 -10.23 16.73 0.98
C THR A 52 -11.36 17.75 0.80
N ARG A 53 -12.60 17.25 0.82
CA ARG A 53 -13.80 18.12 0.77
C ARG A 53 -13.76 19.18 1.85
N ASP A 54 -13.59 18.76 3.09
CA ASP A 54 -13.73 19.63 4.26
C ASP A 54 -12.54 20.61 4.38
N TYR A 55 -11.32 20.15 4.09
CA TYR A 55 -10.09 20.94 4.15
C TYR A 55 -10.08 22.08 3.13
N TYR A 56 -10.55 21.81 1.91
CA TYR A 56 -10.59 22.81 0.83
C TYR A 56 -11.95 23.46 0.63
N GLY A 57 -12.99 23.05 1.37
CA GLY A 57 -14.34 23.60 1.24
C GLY A 57 -14.96 23.36 -0.14
N LEU A 58 -14.72 22.17 -0.71
CA LEU A 58 -15.23 21.83 -2.05
C LEU A 58 -16.76 21.63 -2.02
N ASP A 59 -17.44 22.20 -3.03
CA ASP A 59 -18.88 21.97 -3.24
C ASP A 59 -19.09 20.65 -4.00
N MET A 60 -18.65 19.57 -3.36
CA MET A 60 -18.73 18.18 -3.84
C MET A 60 -19.01 17.26 -2.66
N THR A 61 -19.63 16.13 -2.90
CA THR A 61 -19.71 15.06 -1.92
C THR A 61 -18.38 14.26 -1.90
N ALA A 62 -18.09 13.58 -0.80
CA ALA A 62 -16.94 12.69 -0.73
C ALA A 62 -17.03 11.56 -1.79
N GLN A 63 -18.25 11.13 -2.16
CA GLN A 63 -18.45 10.13 -3.19
C GLN A 63 -18.05 10.65 -4.58
N GLU A 64 -18.46 11.88 -4.94
CA GLU A 64 -18.06 12.49 -6.21
C GLU A 64 -16.54 12.67 -6.32
N ILE A 65 -15.88 13.03 -5.21
CA ILE A 65 -14.41 13.11 -5.17
C ILE A 65 -13.78 11.72 -5.40
N MET A 66 -14.27 10.69 -4.71
CA MET A 66 -13.79 9.31 -4.90
C MET A 66 -13.97 8.83 -6.34
N ASP A 67 -15.13 9.10 -6.94
CA ASP A 67 -15.44 8.69 -8.31
C ASP A 67 -14.49 9.37 -9.32
N GLU A 68 -14.22 10.67 -9.15
CA GLU A 68 -13.27 11.40 -10.00
C GLU A 68 -11.83 10.89 -9.82
N TRP A 69 -11.39 10.66 -8.59
CA TRP A 69 -10.07 10.07 -8.33
C TRP A 69 -9.92 8.67 -8.92
N LEU A 70 -10.97 7.83 -8.82
CA LEU A 70 -10.96 6.49 -9.41
C LEU A 70 -10.86 6.52 -10.93
N ASP A 71 -11.59 7.43 -11.57
CA ASP A 71 -11.51 7.61 -13.02
C ASP A 71 -10.11 8.05 -13.48
N MET A 72 -9.46 8.94 -12.73
CA MET A 72 -8.09 9.36 -12.98
C MET A 72 -7.08 8.22 -12.74
N ALA A 73 -7.27 7.45 -11.68
CA ALA A 73 -6.34 6.39 -11.26
C ALA A 73 -6.41 5.13 -12.13
N ARG A 74 -7.58 4.81 -12.70
CA ARG A 74 -7.81 3.54 -13.41
C ARG A 74 -6.81 3.30 -14.56
N ASP A 75 -6.57 4.31 -15.37
CA ASP A 75 -5.63 4.23 -16.49
C ASP A 75 -4.17 4.13 -16.01
N GLU A 76 -3.83 4.80 -14.92
CA GLU A 76 -2.48 4.76 -14.34
C GLU A 76 -2.18 3.38 -13.74
N TYR A 77 -3.11 2.80 -12.99
CA TYR A 77 -2.96 1.44 -12.42
C TYR A 77 -2.91 0.33 -13.50
N ALA A 78 -3.53 0.56 -14.66
CA ALA A 78 -3.41 -0.35 -15.80
C ALA A 78 -2.01 -0.32 -16.46
N ARG A 79 -1.17 0.68 -16.15
CA ARG A 79 0.16 0.87 -16.74
C ARG A 79 1.28 0.86 -15.71
N VAL A 80 0.95 0.89 -14.41
CA VAL A 80 1.94 0.97 -13.32
C VAL A 80 2.98 -0.15 -13.41
N PRO A 81 4.29 0.14 -13.30
CA PRO A 81 5.32 -0.89 -13.33
C PRO A 81 5.41 -1.65 -12.01
N LEU A 82 5.92 -2.88 -12.06
CA LEU A 82 6.34 -3.62 -10.87
C LEU A 82 7.64 -3.05 -10.31
N LYS A 83 7.79 -3.13 -8.99
CA LYS A 83 9.08 -2.86 -8.35
C LYS A 83 10.12 -3.91 -8.78
N PRO A 84 11.40 -3.53 -8.87
CA PRO A 84 12.45 -4.43 -9.35
C PRO A 84 12.56 -5.72 -8.54
N GLY A 85 12.63 -6.86 -9.24
CA GLY A 85 12.82 -8.18 -8.65
C GLY A 85 11.53 -8.91 -8.24
N ILE A 86 10.36 -8.25 -8.26
CA ILE A 86 9.08 -8.83 -7.81
C ILE A 86 8.73 -10.15 -8.50
N PRO A 87 8.71 -10.28 -9.84
CA PRO A 87 8.31 -11.53 -10.46
C PRO A 87 9.18 -12.71 -10.00
N ALA A 88 10.49 -12.54 -10.02
CA ALA A 88 11.43 -13.59 -9.63
C ALA A 88 11.31 -13.94 -8.13
N PHE A 89 11.07 -12.96 -7.26
CA PHE A 89 10.90 -13.20 -5.84
C PHE A 89 9.60 -13.96 -5.53
N LEU A 90 8.48 -13.58 -6.13
CA LEU A 90 7.21 -14.29 -5.96
C LEU A 90 7.29 -15.72 -6.51
N ASP A 91 7.95 -15.93 -7.65
CA ASP A 91 8.21 -17.27 -8.19
C ASP A 91 9.07 -18.11 -7.25
N GLN A 92 10.09 -17.51 -6.63
CA GLN A 92 10.92 -18.19 -5.64
C GLN A 92 10.11 -18.59 -4.39
N CYS A 93 9.26 -17.70 -3.86
CA CYS A 93 8.36 -18.01 -2.74
C CYS A 93 7.42 -19.16 -3.09
N ARG A 94 6.79 -19.11 -4.27
CA ARG A 94 5.91 -20.17 -4.76
C ARG A 94 6.63 -21.51 -4.92
N ALA A 95 7.82 -21.51 -5.48
CA ALA A 95 8.63 -22.73 -5.64
C ALA A 95 9.03 -23.38 -4.31
N ARG A 96 9.13 -22.58 -3.24
CA ARG A 96 9.39 -23.05 -1.87
C ARG A 96 8.12 -23.47 -1.12
N GLY A 97 6.94 -23.36 -1.74
CA GLY A 97 5.66 -23.62 -1.10
C GLY A 97 5.29 -22.59 -0.01
N GLU A 98 5.88 -21.40 -0.07
CA GLU A 98 5.60 -20.33 0.89
C GLU A 98 4.23 -19.72 0.58
N ARG A 99 3.38 -19.64 1.60
CA ARG A 99 2.06 -19.02 1.49
C ARG A 99 2.21 -17.49 1.40
N MET A 100 1.40 -16.86 0.56
CA MET A 100 1.46 -15.43 0.29
C MET A 100 0.07 -14.79 0.37
N CYS A 101 0.00 -13.59 0.93
CA CYS A 101 -1.22 -12.77 0.93
C CYS A 101 -0.89 -11.30 0.67
N LEU A 102 -1.90 -10.54 0.29
CA LEU A 102 -1.83 -9.10 0.15
C LEU A 102 -2.55 -8.42 1.32
N VAL A 103 -1.96 -7.35 1.89
CA VAL A 103 -2.58 -6.50 2.90
C VAL A 103 -2.41 -5.05 2.44
N THR A 104 -3.47 -4.47 1.91
CA THR A 104 -3.38 -3.19 1.20
C THR A 104 -4.44 -2.17 1.64
N ALA A 105 -4.09 -0.88 1.53
CA ALA A 105 -5.04 0.24 1.63
C ALA A 105 -5.65 0.61 0.26
N CYS A 106 -5.14 0.03 -0.82
CA CYS A 106 -5.66 0.24 -2.17
C CYS A 106 -7.13 -0.15 -2.27
N VAL A 107 -7.89 0.59 -3.07
CA VAL A 107 -9.29 0.21 -3.34
C VAL A 107 -9.34 -1.07 -4.16
N PRO A 108 -10.32 -1.96 -3.91
CA PRO A 108 -10.37 -3.28 -4.54
C PRO A 108 -10.36 -3.26 -6.06
N GLU A 109 -10.96 -2.25 -6.69
CA GLU A 109 -11.00 -2.10 -8.14
C GLU A 109 -9.59 -1.90 -8.73
N LEU A 110 -8.84 -0.92 -8.23
CA LEU A 110 -7.49 -0.60 -8.72
C LEU A 110 -6.51 -1.74 -8.43
N CYS A 111 -6.62 -2.34 -7.25
CA CYS A 111 -5.83 -3.52 -6.90
C CYS A 111 -6.03 -4.65 -7.93
N ARG A 112 -7.28 -4.96 -8.29
CA ARG A 112 -7.57 -5.99 -9.31
C ARG A 112 -6.98 -5.62 -10.68
N VAL A 113 -7.05 -4.36 -11.08
CA VAL A 113 -6.46 -3.88 -12.35
C VAL A 113 -4.96 -4.13 -12.35
N ALA A 114 -4.23 -3.71 -11.31
CA ALA A 114 -2.78 -3.91 -11.20
C ALA A 114 -2.40 -5.40 -11.16
N LEU A 115 -3.08 -6.21 -10.35
CA LEU A 115 -2.81 -7.64 -10.25
C LEU A 115 -3.07 -8.38 -11.57
N ALA A 116 -4.17 -8.03 -12.27
CA ALA A 116 -4.49 -8.63 -13.57
C ALA A 116 -3.46 -8.24 -14.64
N ARG A 117 -3.06 -6.96 -14.68
CA ARG A 117 -2.05 -6.44 -15.62
C ARG A 117 -0.74 -7.23 -15.57
N HIS A 118 -0.34 -7.65 -14.38
CA HIS A 118 0.94 -8.32 -14.14
C HIS A 118 0.82 -9.84 -13.93
N GLY A 119 -0.39 -10.40 -14.03
CA GLY A 119 -0.61 -11.83 -13.80
C GLY A 119 -0.34 -12.27 -12.35
N LEU A 120 -0.48 -11.37 -11.38
CA LEU A 120 -0.12 -11.62 -9.97
C LEU A 120 -1.24 -12.22 -9.14
N ALA A 121 -2.51 -12.20 -9.59
CA ALA A 121 -3.65 -12.63 -8.80
C ALA A 121 -3.52 -14.08 -8.26
N GLY A 122 -2.87 -14.97 -9.04
CA GLY A 122 -2.68 -16.37 -8.66
C GLY A 122 -1.54 -16.65 -7.66
N TYR A 123 -0.82 -15.63 -7.21
CA TYR A 123 0.22 -15.78 -6.18
C TYR A 123 -0.32 -15.72 -4.77
N PHE A 124 -1.40 -14.98 -4.56
CA PHE A 124 -1.92 -14.67 -3.24
C PHE A 124 -3.13 -15.53 -2.93
N GLU A 125 -3.14 -16.18 -1.77
CA GLU A 125 -4.28 -16.97 -1.30
C GLU A 125 -5.42 -16.10 -0.79
N ASP A 126 -5.11 -14.86 -0.35
CA ASP A 126 -6.09 -13.86 0.07
C ASP A 126 -5.59 -12.44 -0.20
N VAL A 127 -6.53 -11.52 -0.37
CA VAL A 127 -6.29 -10.08 -0.47
C VAL A 127 -7.12 -9.40 0.62
N ILE A 128 -6.43 -8.77 1.56
CA ILE A 128 -7.03 -8.11 2.71
C ILE A 128 -7.00 -6.60 2.48
N PHE A 129 -8.18 -6.04 2.29
CA PHE A 129 -8.35 -4.60 2.10
C PHE A 129 -8.60 -3.92 3.44
N ALA A 130 -7.73 -3.00 3.86
CA ALA A 130 -7.86 -2.24 5.10
C ALA A 130 -9.20 -1.48 5.16
N GLN A 131 -9.64 -0.95 4.04
CA GLN A 131 -10.93 -0.27 3.89
C GLN A 131 -12.12 -1.19 4.24
N GLU A 132 -12.10 -2.47 3.86
CA GLU A 132 -13.16 -3.43 4.19
C GLU A 132 -13.20 -3.77 5.69
N LEU A 133 -12.08 -3.57 6.39
CA LEU A 133 -11.99 -3.70 7.85
C LEU A 133 -12.43 -2.42 8.58
N GLY A 134 -12.68 -1.32 7.85
CA GLY A 134 -12.96 0.00 8.42
C GLY A 134 -11.77 0.56 9.22
N ARG A 135 -10.55 0.20 8.86
CA ARG A 135 -9.31 0.53 9.58
C ARG A 135 -8.24 1.03 8.63
N GLU A 136 -7.31 1.80 9.16
CA GLU A 136 -6.09 2.21 8.47
C GLU A 136 -4.95 1.22 8.78
N LYS A 137 -4.02 1.03 7.83
CA LYS A 137 -2.89 0.10 8.00
C LYS A 137 -1.92 0.47 9.13
N ARG A 138 -1.96 1.71 9.61
CA ARG A 138 -1.22 2.13 10.82
C ARG A 138 -1.85 1.63 12.13
N ASP A 139 -3.01 0.95 12.07
CA ASP A 139 -3.61 0.24 13.20
C ASP A 139 -3.08 -1.19 13.26
N PRO A 140 -2.35 -1.61 14.33
CA PRO A 140 -1.81 -2.95 14.47
C PRO A 140 -2.88 -4.05 14.35
N GLU A 141 -4.13 -3.73 14.64
CA GLU A 141 -5.24 -4.69 14.58
C GLU A 141 -5.51 -5.18 13.14
N VAL A 142 -5.17 -4.39 12.11
CA VAL A 142 -5.24 -4.83 10.70
C VAL A 142 -4.41 -6.10 10.50
N TYR A 143 -3.18 -6.12 11.00
CA TYR A 143 -2.25 -7.24 10.84
C TYR A 143 -2.64 -8.44 11.73
N ARG A 144 -3.20 -8.19 12.93
CA ARG A 144 -3.74 -9.25 13.77
C ARG A 144 -4.97 -9.90 13.14
N ILE A 145 -5.85 -9.10 12.51
CA ILE A 145 -7.00 -9.61 11.75
C ILE A 145 -6.51 -10.42 10.54
N ALA A 146 -5.51 -9.91 9.79
CA ALA A 146 -4.93 -10.60 8.66
C ALA A 146 -4.39 -11.99 9.08
N ALA A 147 -3.57 -12.05 10.13
CA ALA A 147 -3.01 -13.30 10.61
C ALA A 147 -4.13 -14.29 11.05
N ARG A 148 -5.15 -13.82 11.79
CA ARG A 148 -6.30 -14.64 12.18
C ARG A 148 -7.05 -15.21 10.97
N ARG A 149 -7.31 -14.37 9.95
CA ARG A 149 -8.02 -14.76 8.72
C ARG A 149 -7.25 -15.83 7.96
N LEU A 150 -5.94 -15.76 7.99
CA LEU A 150 -5.03 -16.73 7.37
C LEU A 150 -4.75 -17.97 8.23
N GLY A 151 -5.28 -18.02 9.46
CA GLY A 151 -5.09 -19.12 10.40
C GLY A 151 -3.65 -19.29 10.90
N VAL A 152 -2.91 -18.19 11.06
CA VAL A 152 -1.52 -18.17 11.53
C VAL A 152 -1.33 -17.19 12.68
N SER A 153 -0.21 -17.33 13.42
CA SER A 153 0.19 -16.32 14.39
C SER A 153 0.85 -15.13 13.67
N PRO A 154 0.69 -13.88 14.14
CA PRO A 154 1.49 -12.77 13.63
C PRO A 154 3.00 -13.04 13.65
N ALA A 155 3.52 -13.75 14.66
CA ALA A 155 4.93 -14.11 14.78
C ALA A 155 5.44 -15.03 13.64
N ASP A 156 4.53 -15.74 12.95
CA ASP A 156 4.83 -16.60 11.81
C ASP A 156 4.70 -15.85 10.46
N CYS A 157 4.45 -14.54 10.52
CA CYS A 157 4.27 -13.68 9.35
C CYS A 157 5.47 -12.76 9.14
N THR A 158 5.81 -12.54 7.87
CA THR A 158 6.72 -11.48 7.44
C THR A 158 5.96 -10.52 6.54
N LEU A 159 5.91 -9.24 6.92
CA LEU A 159 5.35 -8.17 6.09
C LEU A 159 6.45 -7.54 5.25
N TYR A 160 6.17 -7.29 3.98
CA TYR A 160 6.96 -6.45 3.07
C TYR A 160 6.19 -5.14 2.88
N GLU A 161 6.79 -4.00 3.22
CA GLU A 161 6.09 -2.71 3.33
C GLU A 161 7.08 -1.56 3.14
N ASP A 162 6.67 -0.49 2.46
CA ASP A 162 7.48 0.71 2.22
C ASP A 162 7.14 1.86 3.20
N ALA A 163 5.91 1.90 3.76
CA ALA A 163 5.48 2.99 4.63
C ALA A 163 5.90 2.79 6.10
N PRO A 164 6.64 3.75 6.70
CA PRO A 164 7.16 3.61 8.07
C PRO A 164 6.10 3.36 9.13
N ALA A 165 4.97 4.07 9.06
CA ALA A 165 3.87 3.92 10.02
C ALA A 165 3.23 2.52 9.97
N ASN A 166 3.13 1.94 8.79
CA ASN A 166 2.60 0.60 8.58
C ASN A 166 3.61 -0.46 9.07
N CYS A 167 4.90 -0.25 8.80
CA CYS A 167 5.97 -1.09 9.37
C CYS A 167 5.89 -1.13 10.90
N ALA A 168 5.79 0.04 11.54
CA ALA A 168 5.68 0.13 13.01
C ALA A 168 4.45 -0.61 13.54
N ALA A 169 3.30 -0.46 12.90
CA ALA A 169 2.06 -1.13 13.29
C ALA A 169 2.16 -2.66 13.14
N ALA A 170 2.80 -3.17 12.09
CA ALA A 170 3.01 -4.60 11.91
C ALA A 170 3.99 -5.19 12.96
N ILE A 171 5.04 -4.45 13.29
CA ILE A 171 5.97 -4.83 14.39
C ILE A 171 5.22 -4.89 15.71
N GLU A 172 4.38 -3.89 16.02
CA GLU A 172 3.53 -3.89 17.22
C GLU A 172 2.52 -5.06 17.22
N ALA A 173 2.04 -5.46 16.06
CA ALA A 173 1.20 -6.65 15.92
C ALA A 173 1.95 -7.97 16.14
N GLY A 174 3.30 -7.95 16.16
CA GLY A 174 4.17 -9.10 16.38
C GLY A 174 4.70 -9.75 15.10
N MET A 175 4.59 -9.10 13.94
CA MET A 175 5.14 -9.61 12.68
C MET A 175 6.64 -9.27 12.54
N ALA A 176 7.38 -10.10 11.81
CA ALA A 176 8.64 -9.68 11.23
C ALA A 176 8.35 -8.72 10.06
N VAL A 177 9.20 -7.69 9.87
CA VAL A 177 9.00 -6.70 8.81
C VAL A 177 10.25 -6.55 7.96
N VAL A 178 10.08 -6.62 6.66
CA VAL A 178 11.07 -6.24 5.66
C VAL A 178 10.65 -4.89 5.09
N GLY A 179 11.36 -3.83 5.48
CA GLY A 179 11.18 -2.51 4.91
C GLY A 179 11.66 -2.48 3.46
N VAL A 180 10.86 -1.96 2.56
CA VAL A 180 11.15 -1.86 1.13
C VAL A 180 11.40 -0.40 0.76
N TYR A 181 12.49 -0.14 0.05
CA TYR A 181 12.76 1.21 -0.42
C TYR A 181 11.69 1.70 -1.38
N ASP A 182 11.16 2.87 -1.07
CA ASP A 182 10.41 3.69 -2.01
C ASP A 182 10.88 5.14 -1.93
N ARG A 183 10.92 5.83 -3.08
CA ARG A 183 11.38 7.24 -3.17
C ARG A 183 10.51 8.17 -2.32
N TYR A 184 9.24 7.86 -2.17
CA TYR A 184 8.29 8.66 -1.42
C TYR A 184 8.63 8.69 0.07
N TYR A 185 9.12 7.56 0.60
CA TYR A 185 9.54 7.41 1.99
C TYR A 185 11.05 7.43 2.20
N ALA A 186 11.86 7.84 1.21
CA ALA A 186 13.32 7.81 1.27
C ALA A 186 13.91 8.53 2.50
N LYS A 187 13.29 9.62 2.96
CA LYS A 187 13.72 10.34 4.18
C LYS A 187 13.64 9.52 5.47
N TYR A 188 12.82 8.47 5.49
CA TYR A 188 12.64 7.58 6.65
C TYR A 188 13.53 6.32 6.58
N GLU A 189 14.34 6.15 5.53
CA GLU A 189 15.23 4.98 5.39
C GLU A 189 16.11 4.72 6.63
N PRO A 190 16.76 5.75 7.25
CA PRO A 190 17.59 5.52 8.43
C PRO A 190 16.80 4.94 9.62
N GLU A 191 15.56 5.37 9.82
CA GLU A 191 14.68 4.88 10.87
C GLU A 191 14.23 3.45 10.57
N MET A 192 13.78 3.20 9.34
CA MET A 192 13.31 1.88 8.92
C MET A 192 14.43 0.82 8.97
N ARG A 193 15.67 1.18 8.67
CA ARG A 193 16.82 0.28 8.82
C ARG A 193 17.10 -0.12 10.25
N GLN A 194 16.70 0.68 11.25
CA GLN A 194 16.88 0.40 12.67
C GLN A 194 15.71 -0.39 13.25
N THR A 195 14.49 -0.17 12.75
CA THR A 195 13.26 -0.73 13.33
C THR A 195 12.81 -2.02 12.65
N CYS A 196 12.95 -2.12 11.31
CA CYS A 196 12.57 -3.31 10.57
C CYS A 196 13.57 -4.46 10.79
N THR A 197 13.08 -5.69 10.73
CA THR A 197 13.91 -6.91 10.77
C THR A 197 14.97 -6.90 9.68
N ARG A 198 14.62 -6.36 8.52
CA ARG A 198 15.49 -6.14 7.36
C ARG A 198 14.99 -4.94 6.58
N TYR A 199 15.89 -4.27 5.86
CA TYR A 199 15.54 -3.24 4.87
C TYR A 199 16.22 -3.56 3.54
N ILE A 200 15.47 -3.48 2.44
CA ILE A 200 15.94 -3.80 1.09
C ILE A 200 15.77 -2.60 0.15
N GLN A 201 16.68 -2.48 -0.81
CA GLN A 201 16.55 -1.49 -1.89
C GLN A 201 15.66 -2.02 -3.02
N SER A 202 15.67 -3.34 -3.22
CA SER A 202 14.79 -4.01 -4.19
C SER A 202 14.58 -5.47 -3.78
N PHE A 203 13.57 -6.11 -4.36
CA PHE A 203 13.36 -7.55 -4.15
C PHE A 203 14.46 -8.41 -4.76
N ALA A 204 15.28 -7.86 -5.67
CA ALA A 204 16.47 -8.53 -6.17
C ALA A 204 17.49 -8.85 -5.05
N ASP A 205 17.51 -8.06 -3.96
CA ASP A 205 18.38 -8.28 -2.80
C ASP A 205 18.02 -9.56 -2.02
N LEU A 206 16.85 -10.14 -2.30
CA LEU A 206 16.34 -11.36 -1.66
C LEU A 206 16.49 -12.61 -2.52
N LEU A 207 16.88 -12.46 -3.79
CA LEU A 207 17.09 -13.57 -4.71
C LEU A 207 18.41 -14.29 -4.38
N LYS A 208 18.35 -15.61 -4.35
CA LYS A 208 19.50 -16.49 -4.09
C LYS A 208 19.71 -17.44 -5.23
#